data_5c7322fbc1d8cacb96bd220b13a8d8be
#
_entry.id   5c7322fbc1d8cacb96bd220b13a8d8be
#
_cell.length_a   1.000
_cell.length_b   1.000
_cell.length_c   1.000
_cell.angle_alpha   90.00
_cell.angle_beta   90.00
_cell.angle_gamma   90.00
#
_symmetry.space_group_name_H-M   'P 1'
#
loop_
_entity.id
_entity.type
_entity.pdbx_description
1 polymer ?
#
loop_
_entity_poly.entity_id
_entity_poly.type
_entity_poly.pdbx_seq_one_letter_code
_entity_poly.pdbx_strand_id
1 'polypeptide(L)'
;MSIRSLRSVVAGKKPPLMIPSTTPVSEAARRMREANTGAAMVLEGTRLAGIFTERDALFRVLAVARDPNETPVAAVMTRDPQTIHPDKPFDEALRMMHEGRFRNVPVVEDGRPLGMVSVRDAIGPELLHLREALETRELVRD
;
A
#
# COMPACT_ATOMS: atom_id res chain seq x y z
N MET A 1 13.16 -2.88 23.14
CA MET A 1 13.11 -3.62 21.86
C MET A 1 13.03 -2.63 20.72
N SER A 2 13.91 -2.77 19.75
CA SER A 2 13.93 -1.86 18.62
C SER A 2 12.91 -2.26 17.56
N ILE A 3 12.20 -1.27 17.01
CA ILE A 3 11.28 -1.46 15.89
C ILE A 3 12.09 -1.40 14.60
N ARG A 4 11.83 -2.34 13.69
CA ARG A 4 12.51 -2.38 12.40
C ARG A 4 12.23 -1.10 11.62
N SER A 5 13.22 -0.63 10.85
CA SER A 5 12.99 0.44 9.89
C SER A 5 12.23 -0.11 8.68
N LEU A 6 11.52 0.77 7.99
CA LEU A 6 10.81 0.37 6.76
C LEU A 6 11.78 -0.09 5.68
N ARG A 7 12.96 0.52 5.60
CA ARG A 7 14.02 0.07 4.68
C ARG A 7 14.37 -1.40 4.92
N SER A 8 14.50 -1.79 6.18
CA SER A 8 14.80 -3.17 6.57
C SER A 8 13.65 -4.13 6.20
N VAL A 9 12.42 -3.73 6.46
CA VAL A 9 11.25 -4.56 6.14
C VAL A 9 11.15 -4.79 4.63
N VAL A 10 11.26 -3.71 3.85
CA VAL A 10 11.15 -3.77 2.39
C VAL A 10 12.28 -4.61 1.78
N ALA A 11 13.50 -4.49 2.31
CA ALA A 11 14.65 -5.25 1.81
C ALA A 11 14.47 -6.77 1.97
N GLY A 12 13.68 -7.22 2.93
CA GLY A 12 13.40 -8.63 3.16
C GLY A 12 12.23 -9.18 2.36
N LYS A 13 11.57 -8.36 1.55
CA LYS A 13 10.39 -8.75 0.79
C LYS A 13 10.72 -8.97 -0.69
N LYS A 14 9.85 -9.71 -1.37
CA LYS A 14 9.88 -9.78 -2.83
C LYS A 14 9.62 -8.38 -3.41
N PRO A 15 10.16 -8.07 -4.59
CA PRO A 15 9.87 -6.80 -5.24
C PRO A 15 8.35 -6.60 -5.39
N PRO A 16 7.85 -5.40 -5.13
CA PRO A 16 6.42 -5.14 -5.27
C PRO A 16 6.00 -5.10 -6.72
N LEU A 17 4.72 -5.34 -6.98
CA LEU A 17 4.17 -5.19 -8.32
C LEU A 17 4.07 -3.70 -8.64
N MET A 18 4.71 -3.29 -9.71
CA MET A 18 4.66 -1.93 -10.23
C MET A 18 4.18 -1.98 -11.68
N ILE A 19 3.23 -1.11 -12.02
CA ILE A 19 2.64 -1.07 -13.35
C ILE A 19 2.56 0.36 -13.86
N PRO A 20 2.69 0.59 -15.17
CA PRO A 20 2.45 1.91 -15.75
C PRO A 20 1.00 2.36 -15.58
N SER A 21 0.78 3.66 -15.49
CA SER A 21 -0.55 4.24 -15.31
C SER A 21 -1.48 3.97 -16.49
N THR A 22 -0.94 3.65 -17.65
CA THR A 22 -1.68 3.34 -18.87
C THR A 22 -2.16 1.88 -18.94
N THR A 23 -1.75 1.03 -18.00
CA THR A 23 -2.10 -0.39 -17.98
C THR A 23 -3.62 -0.56 -17.88
N PRO A 24 -4.26 -1.36 -18.76
CA PRO A 24 -5.68 -1.67 -18.60
C PRO A 24 -5.96 -2.41 -17.30
N VAL A 25 -7.11 -2.15 -16.71
CA VAL A 25 -7.52 -2.81 -15.46
C VAL A 25 -7.45 -4.34 -15.57
N SER A 26 -7.88 -4.91 -16.71
CA SER A 26 -7.85 -6.35 -16.93
C SER A 26 -6.42 -6.93 -16.85
N GLU A 27 -5.45 -6.23 -17.41
CA GLU A 27 -4.05 -6.65 -17.34
C GLU A 27 -3.49 -6.48 -15.92
N ALA A 28 -3.83 -5.37 -15.27
CA ALA A 28 -3.43 -5.14 -13.88
C ALA A 28 -3.96 -6.24 -12.97
N ALA A 29 -5.23 -6.60 -13.12
CA ALA A 29 -5.85 -7.67 -12.32
C ALA A 29 -5.17 -9.02 -12.55
N ARG A 30 -4.83 -9.35 -13.79
CA ARG A 30 -4.12 -10.58 -14.11
C ARG A 30 -2.73 -10.61 -13.47
N ARG A 31 -1.99 -9.50 -13.55
CA ARG A 31 -0.66 -9.39 -12.94
C ARG A 31 -0.72 -9.46 -11.42
N MET A 32 -1.75 -8.88 -10.81
CA MET A 32 -1.97 -8.98 -9.37
C MET A 32 -2.25 -10.42 -8.96
N ARG A 33 -3.05 -11.14 -9.74
CA ARG A 33 -3.33 -12.57 -9.51
C ARG A 33 -2.05 -13.41 -9.61
N GLU A 34 -1.25 -13.20 -10.65
CA GLU A 34 0.01 -13.91 -10.85
C GLU A 34 1.01 -13.65 -9.72
N ALA A 35 1.06 -12.41 -9.23
CA ALA A 35 1.94 -12.01 -8.13
C ALA A 35 1.33 -12.33 -6.75
N ASN A 36 0.09 -12.81 -6.72
CA ASN A 36 -0.65 -13.09 -5.48
C ASN A 36 -0.66 -11.89 -4.54
N THR A 37 -0.99 -10.73 -5.07
CA THR A 37 -1.07 -9.48 -4.29
C THR A 37 -2.40 -8.77 -4.54
N GLY A 38 -2.92 -8.11 -3.51
CA GLY A 38 -4.14 -7.31 -3.61
C GLY A 38 -3.91 -5.86 -3.97
N ALA A 39 -2.67 -5.47 -4.28
CA ALA A 39 -2.33 -4.10 -4.58
C ALA A 39 -1.17 -4.00 -5.56
N ALA A 40 -1.20 -2.97 -6.40
CA ALA A 40 -0.12 -2.65 -7.32
C ALA A 40 0.22 -1.16 -7.19
N MET A 41 1.50 -0.83 -7.22
CA MET A 41 1.93 0.56 -7.32
C MET A 41 1.87 0.99 -8.77
N VAL A 42 1.28 2.16 -9.00
CA VAL A 42 1.09 2.70 -10.35
C VAL A 42 2.07 3.83 -10.57
N LEU A 43 2.87 3.71 -11.64
CA LEU A 43 3.93 4.64 -11.94
C LEU A 43 3.64 5.51 -13.15
N GLU A 44 4.07 6.75 -13.07
CA GLU A 44 4.23 7.63 -14.22
C GLU A 44 5.74 7.89 -14.38
N GLY A 45 6.35 7.27 -15.37
CA GLY A 45 7.80 7.20 -15.44
C GLY A 45 8.37 6.39 -14.30
N THR A 46 9.25 7.00 -13.48
CA THR A 46 9.84 6.35 -12.30
C THR A 46 9.18 6.79 -11.00
N ARG A 47 8.17 7.66 -11.05
CA ARG A 47 7.53 8.21 -9.87
C ARG A 47 6.22 7.50 -9.56
N LEU A 48 5.94 7.37 -8.28
CA LEU A 48 4.67 6.82 -7.82
C LEU A 48 3.55 7.82 -8.09
N ALA A 49 2.56 7.40 -8.89
CA ALA A 49 1.37 8.21 -9.19
C ALA A 49 0.16 7.79 -8.39
N GLY A 50 0.08 6.51 -8.02
CA GLY A 50 -1.07 6.01 -7.29
C GLY A 50 -0.92 4.56 -6.86
N ILE A 51 -1.98 4.05 -6.24
CA ILE A 51 -2.12 2.63 -5.90
C ILE A 51 -3.42 2.12 -6.53
N PHE A 52 -3.36 0.95 -7.15
CA PHE A 52 -4.53 0.24 -7.62
C PHE A 52 -4.70 -1.04 -6.79
N THR A 53 -5.87 -1.19 -6.16
CA THR A 53 -6.13 -2.31 -5.25
C THR A 53 -7.31 -3.16 -5.73
N GLU A 54 -7.44 -4.36 -5.16
CA GLU A 54 -8.61 -5.21 -5.40
C GLU A 54 -9.91 -4.50 -5.03
N ARG A 55 -9.88 -3.63 -4.03
CA ARG A 55 -11.04 -2.81 -3.67
C ARG A 55 -11.39 -1.83 -4.80
N ASP A 56 -10.40 -1.20 -5.41
CA ASP A 56 -10.63 -0.32 -6.56
C ASP A 56 -11.24 -1.08 -7.74
N ALA A 57 -10.76 -2.30 -7.99
CA ALA A 57 -11.30 -3.15 -9.06
C ALA A 57 -12.76 -3.48 -8.81
N LEU A 58 -13.13 -3.79 -7.59
CA LEU A 58 -14.51 -4.12 -7.25
C LEU A 58 -15.43 -2.90 -7.28
N PHE A 59 -15.06 -1.83 -6.57
CA PHE A 59 -15.95 -0.70 -6.38
C PHE A 59 -15.94 0.33 -7.49
N ARG A 60 -14.80 0.49 -8.17
CA ARG A 60 -14.64 1.53 -9.19
C ARG A 60 -14.70 1.00 -10.62
N VAL A 61 -14.69 -0.31 -10.80
CA VAL A 61 -14.77 -0.94 -12.12
C VAL A 61 -15.99 -1.86 -12.20
N LEU A 62 -16.00 -2.96 -11.46
CA LEU A 62 -17.09 -3.95 -11.56
C LEU A 62 -18.44 -3.38 -11.11
N ALA A 63 -18.50 -2.73 -9.96
CA ALA A 63 -19.75 -2.24 -9.39
C ALA A 63 -20.41 -1.15 -10.22
N VAL A 64 -19.64 -0.43 -11.03
CA VAL A 64 -20.14 0.66 -11.90
C VAL A 64 -20.13 0.28 -13.37
N ALA A 65 -19.90 -1.00 -13.67
CA ALA A 65 -19.94 -1.57 -15.01
C ALA A 65 -18.99 -0.91 -16.03
N ARG A 66 -17.80 -0.48 -15.57
CA ARG A 66 -16.77 -0.01 -16.51
C ARG A 66 -16.14 -1.20 -17.22
N ASP A 67 -15.70 -0.99 -18.45
CA ASP A 67 -15.03 -2.03 -19.22
C ASP A 67 -13.57 -2.15 -18.76
N PRO A 68 -13.17 -3.28 -18.14
CA PRO A 68 -11.80 -3.44 -17.64
C PRO A 68 -10.75 -3.48 -18.76
N ASN A 69 -11.13 -3.81 -19.98
CA ASN A 69 -10.20 -3.85 -21.10
C ASN A 69 -9.91 -2.46 -21.67
N GLU A 70 -10.87 -1.53 -21.53
CA GLU A 70 -10.75 -0.17 -22.07
C GLU A 70 -10.42 0.88 -20.99
N THR A 71 -10.41 0.50 -19.73
CA THR A 71 -10.16 1.43 -18.62
C THR A 71 -8.71 1.32 -18.15
N PRO A 72 -7.91 2.39 -18.28
CA PRO A 72 -6.56 2.39 -17.70
C PRO A 72 -6.63 2.51 -16.19
N VAL A 73 -5.66 1.93 -15.48
CA VAL A 73 -5.63 2.01 -14.02
C VAL A 73 -5.58 3.45 -13.51
N ALA A 74 -4.99 4.35 -14.30
CA ALA A 74 -4.95 5.78 -13.96
C ALA A 74 -6.34 6.38 -13.72
N ALA A 75 -7.37 5.86 -14.37
CA ALA A 75 -8.74 6.38 -14.27
C ALA A 75 -9.44 5.95 -12.98
N VAL A 76 -8.98 4.88 -12.34
CA VAL A 76 -9.67 4.25 -11.21
C VAL A 76 -8.78 4.00 -9.99
N MET A 77 -7.51 4.30 -10.07
CA MET A 77 -6.58 4.16 -8.94
C MET A 77 -6.84 5.21 -7.86
N THR A 78 -6.29 4.99 -6.69
CA THR A 78 -6.18 6.02 -5.67
C THR A 78 -4.94 6.85 -5.97
N ARG A 79 -5.14 8.13 -6.31
CA ARG A 79 -4.04 9.06 -6.63
C ARG A 79 -3.42 9.61 -5.36
N ASP A 80 -2.14 9.94 -5.45
CA ASP A 80 -1.39 10.56 -4.36
C ASP A 80 -1.62 9.84 -3.03
N PRO A 81 -1.35 8.53 -2.97
CA PRO A 81 -1.56 7.77 -1.73
C PRO A 81 -0.65 8.29 -0.63
N GLN A 82 -1.03 8.06 0.62
CA GLN A 82 -0.14 8.33 1.72
C GLN A 82 1.07 7.42 1.61
N THR A 83 2.25 8.01 1.75
CA THR A 83 3.54 7.30 1.63
C THR A 83 4.35 7.51 2.91
N ILE A 84 5.42 6.75 3.05
CA ILE A 84 6.29 6.85 4.21
C ILE A 84 7.75 6.71 3.76
N HIS A 85 8.64 7.46 4.41
CA HIS A 85 10.07 7.41 4.12
C HIS A 85 10.68 6.11 4.68
N PRO A 86 11.65 5.48 3.96
CA PRO A 86 12.22 4.21 4.39
C PRO A 86 12.98 4.25 5.72
N ASP A 87 13.42 5.42 6.16
CA ASP A 87 14.14 5.55 7.44
C ASP A 87 13.22 5.67 8.64
N LYS A 88 11.90 5.74 8.42
CA LYS A 88 10.91 5.73 9.50
C LYS A 88 10.76 4.32 10.08
N PRO A 89 10.33 4.21 11.35
CA PRO A 89 10.09 2.91 11.95
C PRO A 89 8.78 2.30 11.43
N PHE A 90 8.73 0.97 11.41
CA PHE A 90 7.59 0.24 10.86
C PHE A 90 6.28 0.52 11.62
N ASP A 91 6.35 0.74 12.94
CA ASP A 91 5.14 1.02 13.73
C ASP A 91 4.43 2.30 13.28
N GLU A 92 5.16 3.25 12.70
CA GLU A 92 4.54 4.47 12.16
C GLU A 92 3.66 4.14 10.95
N ALA A 93 4.11 3.22 10.07
CA ALA A 93 3.29 2.75 8.96
C ALA A 93 2.05 2.00 9.45
N LEU A 94 2.18 1.20 10.50
CA LEU A 94 1.05 0.49 11.09
C LEU A 94 0.01 1.46 11.64
N ARG A 95 0.43 2.54 12.28
CA ARG A 95 -0.48 3.57 12.75
C ARG A 95 -1.18 4.30 11.61
N MET A 96 -0.44 4.59 10.53
CA MET A 96 -1.04 5.20 9.33
C MET A 96 -2.15 4.32 8.76
N MET A 97 -1.90 3.01 8.65
CA MET A 97 -2.89 2.06 8.16
C MET A 97 -4.13 2.01 9.06
N HIS A 98 -3.92 2.00 10.36
CA HIS A 98 -5.02 1.97 11.31
C HIS A 98 -5.87 3.25 11.25
N GLU A 99 -5.24 4.41 11.27
CA GLU A 99 -5.92 5.70 11.27
C GLU A 99 -6.60 5.99 9.93
N GLY A 100 -5.96 5.63 8.83
CA GLY A 100 -6.48 5.88 7.48
C GLY A 100 -7.38 4.79 6.94
N ARG A 101 -7.50 3.67 7.64
CA ARG A 101 -8.31 2.51 7.23
C ARG A 101 -7.92 1.94 5.87
N PHE A 102 -6.62 1.91 5.59
CA PHE A 102 -6.07 1.26 4.41
C PHE A 102 -5.05 0.21 4.82
N ARG A 103 -4.78 -0.73 3.92
CA ARG A 103 -3.98 -1.92 4.23
C ARG A 103 -2.55 -1.85 3.75
N ASN A 104 -2.24 -0.94 2.85
CA ASN A 104 -0.95 -0.88 2.19
C ASN A 104 -0.42 0.54 2.23
N VAL A 105 0.87 0.68 2.54
CA VAL A 105 1.56 1.98 2.51
C VAL A 105 2.79 1.85 1.64
N PRO A 106 2.89 2.63 0.56
CA PRO A 106 4.13 2.68 -0.22
C PRO A 106 5.27 3.31 0.57
N VAL A 107 6.43 2.69 0.48
CA VAL A 107 7.68 3.21 1.03
C VAL A 107 8.38 3.92 -0.12
N VAL A 108 8.58 5.24 0.03
CA VAL A 108 9.02 6.09 -1.07
C VAL A 108 10.17 6.98 -0.62
N GLU A 109 11.17 7.13 -1.49
CA GLU A 109 12.30 8.03 -1.28
C GLU A 109 12.50 8.87 -2.54
N ASP A 110 12.45 10.19 -2.38
CA ASP A 110 12.58 11.15 -3.49
C ASP A 110 11.58 10.89 -4.64
N GLY A 111 10.35 10.55 -4.28
CA GLY A 111 9.28 10.27 -5.25
C GLY A 111 9.33 8.89 -5.88
N ARG A 112 10.36 8.11 -5.60
CA ARG A 112 10.55 6.76 -6.18
C ARG A 112 10.12 5.69 -5.17
N PRO A 113 9.26 4.77 -5.59
CA PRO A 113 8.85 3.68 -4.70
C PRO A 113 9.98 2.66 -4.50
N LEU A 114 10.22 2.31 -3.25
CA LEU A 114 11.17 1.26 -2.88
C LEU A 114 10.46 -0.05 -2.60
N GLY A 115 9.22 0.02 -2.15
CA GLY A 115 8.44 -1.14 -1.82
C GLY A 115 7.10 -0.74 -1.24
N MET A 116 6.37 -1.72 -0.74
CA MET A 116 5.08 -1.51 -0.11
C MET A 116 4.97 -2.42 1.11
N VAL A 117 4.44 -1.89 2.20
CA VAL A 117 4.25 -2.64 3.43
C VAL A 117 2.78 -2.75 3.79
N SER A 118 2.42 -3.81 4.51
CA SER A 118 1.07 -4.05 4.99
C SER A 118 1.12 -4.55 6.42
N VAL A 119 -0.06 -4.66 7.05
CA VAL A 119 -0.17 -5.23 8.39
C VAL A 119 0.41 -6.67 8.44
N ARG A 120 0.31 -7.40 7.34
CA ARG A 120 0.83 -8.78 7.25
C ARG A 120 2.35 -8.86 7.42
N ASP A 121 3.06 -7.76 7.20
CA ASP A 121 4.51 -7.73 7.36
C ASP A 121 4.95 -7.54 8.81
N ALA A 122 4.02 -7.22 9.71
CA ALA A 122 4.31 -7.01 11.11
C ALA A 122 4.59 -8.33 11.82
N ILE A 123 5.57 -8.31 12.70
CA ILE A 123 5.83 -9.42 13.62
C ILE A 123 5.08 -9.18 14.93
N GLY A 124 4.92 -10.24 15.73
CA GLY A 124 4.16 -10.18 16.99
C GLY A 124 4.48 -9.00 17.88
N PRO A 125 5.78 -8.74 18.20
CA PRO A 125 6.15 -7.59 19.03
C PRO A 125 5.73 -6.23 18.48
N GLU A 126 5.76 -6.07 17.15
CA GLU A 126 5.34 -4.83 16.50
C GLU A 126 3.83 -4.62 16.62
N LEU A 127 3.06 -5.69 16.47
CA LEU A 127 1.61 -5.65 16.64
C LEU A 127 1.22 -5.33 18.09
N LEU A 128 1.94 -5.93 19.05
CA LEU A 128 1.71 -5.67 20.48
C LEU A 128 2.00 -4.20 20.80
N HIS A 129 3.10 -3.66 20.29
CA HIS A 129 3.47 -2.27 20.49
C HIS A 129 2.39 -1.32 19.94
N LEU A 130 1.86 -1.59 18.75
CA LEU A 130 0.78 -0.81 18.18
C LEU A 130 -0.47 -0.87 19.06
N ARG A 131 -0.85 -2.06 19.51
CA ARG A 131 -2.01 -2.25 20.36
C ARG A 131 -1.90 -1.44 21.65
N GLU A 132 -0.74 -1.48 22.31
CA GLU A 132 -0.49 -0.72 23.54
C GLU A 132 -0.57 0.79 23.29
N ALA A 133 -0.04 1.27 22.18
CA ALA A 133 -0.09 2.68 21.82
C ALA A 133 -1.52 3.14 21.57
N LEU A 134 -2.35 2.33 20.93
CA LEU A 134 -3.74 2.64 20.68
C LEU A 134 -4.57 2.64 21.97
N GLU A 135 -4.35 1.69 22.85
CA GLU A 135 -5.01 1.64 24.16
C GLU A 135 -4.68 2.89 25.00
N THR A 136 -3.44 3.30 25.00
CA THR A 136 -3.00 4.52 25.70
C THR A 136 -3.70 5.76 25.14
N ARG A 137 -3.86 5.85 23.81
CA ARG A 137 -4.57 6.97 23.19
C ARG A 137 -6.04 7.00 23.55
N GLU A 138 -6.69 5.85 23.62
CA GLU A 138 -8.09 5.76 24.03
C GLU A 138 -8.29 6.23 25.46
N LEU A 139 -7.39 5.83 26.37
CA LEU A 139 -7.45 6.27 27.75
C LEU A 139 -7.25 7.79 27.91
N VAL A 140 -6.43 8.39 27.08
CA VAL A 140 -6.17 9.84 27.12
C VAL A 140 -7.33 10.64 26.53
N ARG A 141 -8.14 10.06 25.66
CA ARG A 141 -9.31 10.74 25.08
C ARG A 141 -10.49 10.86 26.04
N ASP A 142 -10.52 10.04 27.03
CA ASP A 142 -11.56 10.07 28.08
C ASP A 142 -11.16 11.01 29.22
#